data_9a766438580c59448eb564f98aa821dd
#
_entry.id   9a766438580c59448eb564f98aa821dd
#
_cell.length_a   1.000
_cell.length_b   1.000
_cell.length_c   1.000
_cell.angle_alpha   90.00
_cell.angle_beta   90.00
_cell.angle_gamma   90.00
#
_symmetry.space_group_name_H-M   'P 1'
#
loop_
_entity.id
_entity.type
_entity.pdbx_description
1 polymer ?
#
loop_
_entity_poly.entity_id
_entity_poly.type
_entity_poly.pdbx_seq_one_letter_code
_entity_poly.pdbx_strand_id
1 'polypeptide(L)'
;NGHTVGFMGDGINDAAAMKAADIGISVDTAVDVAKESADIILLEKDLMVLEQGIIEGRKTYANMIKYIKMTASSNFGNMFSVLAASALLPFLPMMSVHLIFLNLIYDLSCTAIPWDNVDEEFISKPRKWDASSVGSFMIWIGPTSSIFDFTTYIFMYFVFCPLFVSNGVLFNDLPAHFSGAELVKLQAQYIGMFQAGWFVESMWSQTLVIHMIRTPKLPFIQSRASAPVTLLTMTGITVLTIIPFTVFG
;
A
#
# COMPACT_ATOMS: atom_id res chain seq x y z
N ASN A 1 21.10 18.72 -22.60
CA ASN A 1 21.37 19.30 -21.28
C ASN A 1 20.75 18.49 -20.11
N GLY A 2 20.02 17.38 -20.39
CA GLY A 2 19.44 16.51 -19.36
C GLY A 2 18.19 17.08 -18.66
N HIS A 3 17.55 18.07 -19.25
CA HIS A 3 16.27 18.61 -18.81
C HIS A 3 15.12 18.03 -19.64
N THR A 4 13.98 17.77 -19.04
CA THR A 4 12.72 17.51 -19.72
C THR A 4 12.13 18.85 -20.16
N VAL A 5 11.79 18.99 -21.44
CA VAL A 5 11.34 20.24 -22.04
C VAL A 5 9.90 20.11 -22.50
N GLY A 6 9.03 20.97 -21.99
CA GLY A 6 7.71 21.22 -22.55
C GLY A 6 7.79 22.43 -23.52
N PHE A 7 7.25 22.32 -24.71
CA PHE A 7 7.17 23.41 -25.68
C PHE A 7 5.71 23.70 -26.01
N MET A 8 5.34 24.97 -25.88
CA MET A 8 3.98 25.42 -26.19
C MET A 8 3.97 26.26 -27.46
N GLY A 9 3.08 25.92 -28.40
CA GLY A 9 2.93 26.64 -29.67
C GLY A 9 1.52 26.57 -30.24
N ASP A 10 1.15 27.57 -31.07
CA ASP A 10 -0.16 27.65 -31.69
C ASP A 10 -0.10 27.80 -33.23
N GLY A 11 1.10 27.93 -33.81
CA GLY A 11 1.33 28.15 -35.21
C GLY A 11 1.94 26.96 -35.97
N ILE A 12 1.93 27.02 -37.29
CA ILE A 12 2.54 26.01 -38.17
C ILE A 12 4.05 25.91 -37.91
N ASN A 13 4.70 27.04 -37.62
CA ASN A 13 6.15 27.10 -37.38
C ASN A 13 6.57 26.39 -36.07
N ASP A 14 5.64 26.20 -35.14
CA ASP A 14 5.88 25.59 -33.83
C ASP A 14 5.81 24.05 -33.87
N ALA A 15 5.15 23.48 -34.91
CA ALA A 15 4.91 22.05 -34.99
C ALA A 15 6.16 21.18 -34.92
N ALA A 16 7.25 21.62 -35.58
CA ALA A 16 8.53 20.90 -35.54
C ALA A 16 9.17 20.96 -34.13
N ALA A 17 9.10 22.10 -33.47
CA ALA A 17 9.62 22.28 -32.12
C ALA A 17 8.80 21.49 -31.07
N MET A 18 7.49 21.47 -31.20
CA MET A 18 6.60 20.64 -30.34
C MET A 18 6.91 19.15 -30.46
N LYS A 19 7.10 18.63 -31.69
CA LYS A 19 7.50 17.23 -31.90
C LYS A 19 8.90 16.90 -31.43
N ALA A 20 9.81 17.87 -31.34
CA ALA A 20 11.17 17.68 -30.85
C ALA A 20 11.28 17.83 -29.33
N ALA A 21 10.30 18.44 -28.69
CA ALA A 21 10.20 18.53 -27.23
C ALA A 21 9.79 17.20 -26.60
N ASP A 22 10.05 17.04 -25.30
CA ASP A 22 9.57 15.88 -24.56
C ASP A 22 8.03 15.91 -24.40
N ILE A 23 7.44 17.11 -24.36
CA ILE A 23 5.99 17.33 -24.31
C ILE A 23 5.64 18.52 -25.21
N GLY A 24 4.84 18.31 -26.25
CA GLY A 24 4.26 19.37 -27.07
C GLY A 24 2.91 19.80 -26.50
N ILE A 25 2.71 21.12 -26.35
CA ILE A 25 1.48 21.69 -25.81
C ILE A 25 0.91 22.67 -26.82
N SER A 26 -0.39 22.58 -27.10
CA SER A 26 -1.10 23.54 -27.95
C SER A 26 -2.40 24.00 -27.29
N VAL A 27 -3.12 24.89 -27.96
CA VAL A 27 -4.40 25.41 -27.49
C VAL A 27 -5.49 25.08 -28.49
N ASP A 28 -6.74 25.02 -28.07
CA ASP A 28 -7.89 24.66 -28.93
C ASP A 28 -8.05 25.62 -30.14
N THR A 29 -7.67 26.86 -29.96
CA THR A 29 -7.73 27.89 -31.02
C THR A 29 -6.53 27.85 -31.98
N ALA A 30 -5.58 26.93 -31.78
CA ALA A 30 -4.41 26.78 -32.66
C ALA A 30 -4.77 26.21 -34.02
N VAL A 31 -3.84 26.37 -35.00
CA VAL A 31 -3.96 25.75 -36.29
C VAL A 31 -3.91 24.22 -36.19
N ASP A 32 -4.57 23.51 -37.11
CA ASP A 32 -4.70 22.05 -37.01
C ASP A 32 -3.36 21.32 -36.98
N VAL A 33 -2.38 21.79 -37.76
CA VAL A 33 -1.02 21.20 -37.74
C VAL A 33 -0.34 21.31 -36.36
N ALA A 34 -0.58 22.41 -35.66
CA ALA A 34 -0.06 22.58 -34.32
C ALA A 34 -0.77 21.63 -33.33
N LYS A 35 -2.10 21.51 -33.43
CA LYS A 35 -2.87 20.57 -32.58
C LYS A 35 -2.49 19.12 -32.83
N GLU A 36 -2.29 18.71 -34.09
CA GLU A 36 -1.83 17.35 -34.43
C GLU A 36 -0.39 17.04 -33.97
N SER A 37 0.40 18.08 -33.76
CA SER A 37 1.79 17.95 -33.30
C SER A 37 1.93 17.98 -31.77
N ALA A 38 0.86 18.32 -31.05
CA ALA A 38 0.86 18.44 -29.59
C ALA A 38 0.42 17.16 -28.90
N ASP A 39 1.02 16.88 -27.73
CA ASP A 39 0.60 15.80 -26.83
C ASP A 39 -0.57 16.24 -25.95
N ILE A 40 -0.66 17.54 -25.66
CA ILE A 40 -1.68 18.14 -24.81
C ILE A 40 -2.29 19.34 -25.52
N ILE A 41 -3.62 19.43 -25.52
CA ILE A 41 -4.35 20.60 -26.02
C ILE A 41 -5.08 21.26 -24.85
N LEU A 42 -4.74 22.51 -24.57
CA LEU A 42 -5.47 23.32 -23.59
C LEU A 42 -6.76 23.84 -24.22
N LEU A 43 -7.88 23.59 -23.57
CA LEU A 43 -9.21 24.04 -24.03
C LEU A 43 -9.40 25.54 -23.87
N GLU A 44 -8.64 26.15 -22.99
CA GLU A 44 -8.62 27.60 -22.75
C GLU A 44 -7.22 28.15 -23.04
N LYS A 45 -7.15 29.29 -23.74
CA LYS A 45 -5.88 29.97 -24.02
C LYS A 45 -5.46 30.83 -22.83
N ASP A 46 -5.15 30.14 -21.72
CA ASP A 46 -4.71 30.76 -20.48
C ASP A 46 -3.52 29.99 -19.87
N LEU A 47 -2.44 30.71 -19.61
CA LEU A 47 -1.24 30.15 -18.95
C LEU A 47 -1.49 29.68 -17.52
N MET A 48 -2.50 30.22 -16.86
CA MET A 48 -2.91 29.76 -15.52
C MET A 48 -3.46 28.33 -15.57
N VAL A 49 -4.15 27.95 -16.66
CA VAL A 49 -4.61 26.58 -16.88
C VAL A 49 -3.42 25.62 -17.04
N LEU A 50 -2.36 26.05 -17.72
CA LEU A 50 -1.12 25.26 -17.84
C LEU A 50 -0.46 25.09 -16.47
N GLU A 51 -0.33 26.17 -15.68
CA GLU A 51 0.22 26.09 -14.32
C GLU A 51 -0.55 25.12 -13.44
N GLN A 52 -1.88 25.22 -13.47
CA GLN A 52 -2.76 24.30 -12.75
C GLN A 52 -2.56 22.84 -13.20
N GLY A 53 -2.47 22.62 -14.52
CA GLY A 53 -2.18 21.31 -15.09
C GLY A 53 -0.85 20.72 -14.62
N ILE A 54 0.20 21.54 -14.49
CA ILE A 54 1.50 21.13 -13.94
C ILE A 54 1.37 20.73 -12.46
N ILE A 55 0.64 21.50 -11.67
CA ILE A 55 0.41 21.20 -10.25
C ILE A 55 -0.38 19.88 -10.10
N GLU A 56 -1.45 19.71 -10.86
CA GLU A 56 -2.25 18.46 -10.83
C GLU A 56 -1.45 17.24 -11.33
N GLY A 57 -0.63 17.42 -12.37
CA GLY A 57 0.30 16.38 -12.83
C GLY A 57 1.30 15.97 -11.74
N ARG A 58 1.85 16.92 -10.97
CA ARG A 58 2.72 16.62 -9.83
C ARG A 58 2.01 15.90 -8.70
N LYS A 59 0.74 16.25 -8.42
CA LYS A 59 -0.09 15.53 -7.43
C LYS A 59 -0.36 14.09 -7.87
N THR A 60 -0.74 13.91 -9.13
CA THR A 60 -0.97 12.58 -9.73
C THR A 60 0.28 11.71 -9.64
N TYR A 61 1.43 12.28 -10.02
CA TYR A 61 2.72 11.59 -9.90
C TYR A 61 3.04 11.21 -8.44
N ALA A 62 2.80 12.12 -7.49
CA ALA A 62 3.00 11.85 -6.07
C ALA A 62 2.16 10.66 -5.59
N ASN A 63 0.88 10.66 -5.93
CA ASN A 63 -0.05 9.59 -5.53
C ASN A 63 0.30 8.26 -6.21
N MET A 64 0.73 8.27 -7.47
CA MET A 64 1.25 7.09 -8.15
C MET A 64 2.47 6.49 -7.43
N ILE A 65 3.44 7.33 -7.05
CA ILE A 65 4.62 6.88 -6.31
C ILE A 65 4.27 6.34 -4.92
N LYS A 66 3.32 6.96 -4.22
CA LYS A 66 2.80 6.43 -2.95
C LYS A 66 2.26 5.02 -3.14
N TYR A 67 1.38 4.82 -4.11
CA TYR A 67 0.79 3.51 -4.41
C TYR A 67 1.85 2.45 -4.70
N ILE A 68 2.80 2.75 -5.59
CA ILE A 68 3.89 1.82 -5.95
C ILE A 68 4.73 1.45 -4.72
N LYS A 69 5.13 2.44 -3.91
CA LYS A 69 5.91 2.19 -2.69
C LYS A 69 5.13 1.36 -1.67
N MET A 70 3.85 1.66 -1.47
CA MET A 70 2.98 0.91 -0.56
C MET A 70 2.85 -0.54 -0.99
N THR A 71 2.48 -0.79 -2.25
CA THR A 71 2.27 -2.14 -2.77
C THR A 71 3.57 -2.95 -2.75
N ALA A 72 4.68 -2.37 -3.20
CA ALA A 72 5.97 -3.04 -3.22
C ALA A 72 6.46 -3.41 -1.81
N SER A 73 6.39 -2.47 -0.85
CA SER A 73 6.86 -2.73 0.52
C SER A 73 5.95 -3.69 1.29
N SER A 74 4.63 -3.61 1.10
CA SER A 74 3.67 -4.53 1.73
C SER A 74 3.88 -5.97 1.24
N ASN A 75 3.96 -6.18 -0.07
CA ASN A 75 4.21 -7.51 -0.63
C ASN A 75 5.56 -8.08 -0.17
N PHE A 76 6.62 -7.27 -0.14
CA PHE A 76 7.92 -7.70 0.33
C PHE A 76 7.89 -8.06 1.83
N GLY A 77 7.24 -7.24 2.66
CA GLY A 77 7.06 -7.50 4.09
C GLY A 77 6.29 -8.81 4.34
N ASN A 78 5.17 -9.01 3.66
CA ASN A 78 4.37 -10.23 3.77
C ASN A 78 5.17 -11.49 3.40
N MET A 79 5.89 -11.46 2.28
CA MET A 79 6.73 -12.60 1.86
C MET A 79 7.83 -12.89 2.87
N PHE A 80 8.44 -11.84 3.43
CA PHE A 80 9.47 -11.99 4.44
C PHE A 80 8.92 -12.61 5.74
N SER A 81 7.76 -12.14 6.21
CA SER A 81 7.08 -12.68 7.40
C SER A 81 6.67 -14.14 7.22
N VAL A 82 6.09 -14.49 6.06
CA VAL A 82 5.70 -15.88 5.75
C VAL A 82 6.91 -16.81 5.71
N LEU A 83 7.99 -16.38 5.06
CA LEU A 83 9.22 -17.17 4.96
C LEU A 83 9.80 -17.45 6.34
N ALA A 84 9.94 -16.43 7.17
CA ALA A 84 10.49 -16.57 8.52
C ALA A 84 9.59 -17.44 9.41
N ALA A 85 8.27 -17.24 9.37
CA ALA A 85 7.34 -18.05 10.14
C ALA A 85 7.34 -19.52 9.71
N SER A 86 7.39 -19.78 8.41
CA SER A 86 7.47 -21.17 7.88
C SER A 86 8.75 -21.91 8.28
N ALA A 87 9.83 -21.17 8.55
CA ALA A 87 11.08 -21.76 9.02
C ALA A 87 11.09 -22.02 10.54
N LEU A 88 10.32 -21.25 11.32
CA LEU A 88 10.35 -21.27 12.79
C LEU A 88 9.18 -22.02 13.43
N LEU A 89 8.03 -22.05 12.79
CA LEU A 89 6.82 -22.66 13.32
C LEU A 89 6.64 -24.11 12.84
N PRO A 90 6.11 -25.02 13.69
CA PRO A 90 5.85 -26.41 13.32
C PRO A 90 4.61 -26.60 12.44
N PHE A 91 3.88 -25.53 12.13
CA PHE A 91 2.70 -25.52 11.28
C PHE A 91 2.69 -24.27 10.39
N LEU A 92 1.82 -24.26 9.37
CA LEU A 92 1.66 -23.11 8.50
C LEU A 92 1.02 -21.94 9.27
N PRO A 93 1.67 -20.77 9.30
CA PRO A 93 1.20 -19.61 10.07
C PRO A 93 -0.11 -19.04 9.54
N MET A 94 -0.44 -19.31 8.28
CA MET A 94 -1.60 -18.78 7.60
C MET A 94 -2.07 -19.69 6.47
N MET A 95 -3.34 -19.64 6.15
CA MET A 95 -3.89 -20.28 4.95
C MET A 95 -3.81 -19.34 3.75
N SER A 96 -3.79 -19.91 2.53
CA SER A 96 -3.80 -19.12 1.29
C SER A 96 -5.01 -18.20 1.18
N VAL A 97 -6.16 -18.61 1.71
CA VAL A 97 -7.38 -17.79 1.74
C VAL A 97 -7.20 -16.52 2.56
N HIS A 98 -6.46 -16.56 3.66
CA HIS A 98 -6.16 -15.38 4.47
C HIS A 98 -5.34 -14.36 3.67
N LEU A 99 -4.34 -14.80 2.92
CA LEU A 99 -3.52 -13.94 2.07
C LEU A 99 -4.35 -13.29 0.94
N ILE A 100 -5.28 -14.04 0.34
CA ILE A 100 -6.17 -13.50 -0.69
C ILE A 100 -7.04 -12.39 -0.11
N PHE A 101 -7.65 -12.61 1.04
CA PHE A 101 -8.48 -11.59 1.70
C PHE A 101 -7.67 -10.36 2.13
N LEU A 102 -6.48 -10.56 2.70
CA LEU A 102 -5.61 -9.47 3.08
C LEU A 102 -5.23 -8.59 1.88
N ASN A 103 -4.82 -9.22 0.77
CA ASN A 103 -4.48 -8.49 -0.45
C ASN A 103 -5.69 -7.75 -1.02
N LEU A 104 -6.86 -8.41 -1.08
CA LEU A 104 -8.08 -7.78 -1.59
C LEU A 104 -8.47 -6.53 -0.78
N ILE A 105 -8.40 -6.61 0.54
CA ILE A 105 -8.73 -5.50 1.43
C ILE A 105 -7.73 -4.37 1.29
N TYR A 106 -6.44 -4.72 1.23
CA TYR A 106 -5.38 -3.76 1.02
C TYR A 106 -5.53 -3.03 -0.32
N ASP A 107 -5.73 -3.77 -1.40
CA ASP A 107 -5.93 -3.21 -2.73
C ASP A 107 -7.17 -2.31 -2.77
N LEU A 108 -8.28 -2.74 -2.17
CA LEU A 108 -9.49 -1.92 -2.06
C LEU A 108 -9.21 -0.62 -1.30
N SER A 109 -8.47 -0.68 -0.21
CA SER A 109 -8.06 0.52 0.54
C SER A 109 -7.16 1.45 -0.27
N CYS A 110 -6.28 0.88 -1.10
CA CYS A 110 -5.39 1.64 -1.98
C CYS A 110 -6.10 2.28 -3.18
N THR A 111 -7.32 1.86 -3.55
CA THR A 111 -8.07 2.50 -4.65
C THR A 111 -8.38 3.97 -4.40
N ALA A 112 -8.37 4.42 -3.15
CA ALA A 112 -8.58 5.82 -2.79
C ALA A 112 -7.32 6.70 -2.90
N ILE A 113 -6.14 6.13 -3.08
CA ILE A 113 -4.87 6.86 -3.14
C ILE A 113 -4.83 7.94 -4.25
N PRO A 114 -5.43 7.76 -5.45
CA PRO A 114 -5.47 8.82 -6.45
C PRO A 114 -6.09 10.13 -5.96
N TRP A 115 -6.99 10.08 -4.99
CA TRP A 115 -7.63 11.25 -4.37
C TRP A 115 -6.98 11.67 -3.04
N ASP A 116 -5.81 11.09 -2.71
CA ASP A 116 -5.13 11.45 -1.46
C ASP A 116 -4.49 12.84 -1.52
N ASN A 117 -4.44 13.49 -0.36
CA ASN A 117 -3.78 14.77 -0.20
C ASN A 117 -2.26 14.62 -0.41
N VAL A 118 -1.68 15.58 -1.11
CA VAL A 118 -0.24 15.62 -1.36
C VAL A 118 0.38 16.79 -0.59
N ASP A 119 1.50 16.52 0.09
CA ASP A 119 2.21 17.55 0.83
C ASP A 119 2.82 18.59 -0.12
N GLU A 120 2.70 19.87 0.20
CA GLU A 120 3.16 21.00 -0.64
C GLU A 120 4.64 20.91 -0.99
N GLU A 121 5.48 20.40 -0.08
CA GLU A 121 6.91 20.21 -0.30
C GLU A 121 7.20 19.21 -1.43
N PHE A 122 6.29 18.27 -1.67
CA PHE A 122 6.43 17.34 -2.78
C PHE A 122 6.10 18.01 -4.11
N ILE A 123 5.11 18.90 -4.14
CA ILE A 123 4.62 19.59 -5.33
C ILE A 123 5.55 20.74 -5.73
N SER A 124 6.25 21.34 -4.78
CA SER A 124 7.07 22.55 -5.00
C SER A 124 8.19 22.36 -6.03
N LYS A 125 8.72 21.15 -6.20
CA LYS A 125 9.81 20.83 -7.11
C LYS A 125 9.44 19.70 -8.07
N PRO A 126 9.85 19.77 -9.34
CA PRO A 126 9.72 18.66 -10.28
C PRO A 126 10.55 17.47 -9.80
N ARG A 127 10.00 16.27 -9.95
CA ARG A 127 10.67 15.02 -9.59
C ARG A 127 10.77 14.11 -10.79
N LYS A 128 11.88 13.39 -10.90
CA LYS A 128 12.07 12.35 -11.91
C LYS A 128 11.70 11.00 -11.32
N TRP A 129 11.28 10.09 -12.19
CA TRP A 129 11.13 8.69 -11.84
C TRP A 129 12.49 8.11 -11.41
N ASP A 130 12.51 7.49 -10.25
CA ASP A 130 13.68 6.81 -9.72
C ASP A 130 13.28 5.45 -9.14
N ALA A 131 13.50 4.41 -9.93
CA ALA A 131 13.23 3.03 -9.54
C ALA A 131 14.10 2.57 -8.35
N SER A 132 15.31 3.14 -8.21
CA SER A 132 16.23 2.80 -7.11
C SER A 132 15.66 3.24 -5.76
N SER A 133 14.95 4.36 -5.74
CA SER A 133 14.29 4.85 -4.52
C SER A 133 13.13 3.94 -4.07
N VAL A 134 12.44 3.31 -5.02
CA VAL A 134 11.39 2.32 -4.72
C VAL A 134 12.00 1.04 -4.16
N GLY A 135 13.06 0.53 -4.80
CA GLY A 135 13.78 -0.66 -4.34
C GLY A 135 14.39 -0.48 -2.94
N SER A 136 15.05 0.64 -2.70
CA SER A 136 15.58 0.98 -1.38
C SER A 136 14.47 1.08 -0.33
N PHE A 137 13.37 1.73 -0.65
CA PHE A 137 12.22 1.86 0.23
C PHE A 137 11.62 0.48 0.58
N MET A 138 11.44 -0.39 -0.41
CA MET A 138 10.93 -1.75 -0.22
C MET A 138 11.81 -2.58 0.73
N ILE A 139 13.14 -2.55 0.55
CA ILE A 139 14.08 -3.33 1.35
C ILE A 139 14.14 -2.85 2.81
N TRP A 140 14.02 -1.54 3.06
CA TRP A 140 14.12 -1.00 4.41
C TRP A 140 12.78 -0.93 5.13
N ILE A 141 11.72 -0.52 4.46
CA ILE A 141 10.40 -0.34 5.09
C ILE A 141 9.59 -1.65 5.12
N GLY A 142 9.74 -2.52 4.10
CA GLY A 142 9.04 -3.82 4.07
C GLY A 142 9.28 -4.63 5.35
N PRO A 143 10.55 -4.95 5.71
CA PRO A 143 10.84 -5.70 6.93
C PRO A 143 10.42 -4.99 8.22
N THR A 144 10.28 -3.67 8.22
CA THR A 144 9.83 -2.93 9.41
C THR A 144 8.38 -3.30 9.77
N SER A 145 7.52 -3.53 8.78
CA SER A 145 6.15 -4.02 9.04
C SER A 145 6.15 -5.44 9.61
N SER A 146 7.11 -6.28 9.22
CA SER A 146 7.23 -7.66 9.72
C SER A 146 7.58 -7.74 11.21
N ILE A 147 8.04 -6.66 11.84
CA ILE A 147 8.26 -6.63 13.29
C ILE A 147 6.94 -6.88 14.04
N PHE A 148 5.83 -6.35 13.53
CA PHE A 148 4.51 -6.57 14.11
C PHE A 148 4.09 -8.04 13.96
N ASP A 149 4.29 -8.64 12.79
CA ASP A 149 4.05 -10.06 12.54
C ASP A 149 4.86 -10.93 13.51
N PHE A 150 6.17 -10.68 13.64
CA PHE A 150 7.03 -11.47 14.55
C PHE A 150 6.61 -11.32 16.01
N THR A 151 6.26 -10.11 16.43
CA THR A 151 5.75 -9.88 17.79
C THR A 151 4.48 -10.69 18.01
N THR A 152 3.58 -10.70 17.05
CA THR A 152 2.33 -11.46 17.09
C THR A 152 2.60 -12.97 17.08
N TYR A 153 3.54 -13.47 16.28
CA TYR A 153 3.92 -14.90 16.28
C TYR A 153 4.41 -15.34 17.65
N ILE A 154 5.30 -14.56 18.27
CA ILE A 154 5.83 -14.85 19.61
C ILE A 154 4.69 -14.82 20.62
N PHE A 155 3.86 -13.79 20.62
CA PHE A 155 2.77 -13.63 21.56
C PHE A 155 1.72 -14.73 21.41
N MET A 156 1.28 -15.03 20.20
CA MET A 156 0.30 -16.09 19.93
C MET A 156 0.83 -17.46 20.30
N TYR A 157 2.07 -17.79 19.90
CA TYR A 157 2.65 -19.12 20.11
C TYR A 157 2.97 -19.40 21.58
N PHE A 158 3.56 -18.45 22.31
CA PHE A 158 4.06 -18.68 23.67
C PHE A 158 3.08 -18.25 24.77
N VAL A 159 2.14 -17.38 24.47
CA VAL A 159 1.26 -16.81 25.50
C VAL A 159 -0.20 -17.10 25.22
N PHE A 160 -0.73 -16.62 24.09
CA PHE A 160 -2.18 -16.58 23.88
C PHE A 160 -2.76 -17.97 23.63
N CYS A 161 -2.22 -18.71 22.67
CA CYS A 161 -2.71 -20.06 22.36
C CYS A 161 -2.54 -21.04 23.53
N PRO A 162 -1.40 -21.10 24.22
CA PRO A 162 -1.29 -21.93 25.42
C PRO A 162 -2.32 -21.58 26.49
N LEU A 163 -2.51 -20.29 26.77
CA LEU A 163 -3.42 -19.84 27.82
C LEU A 163 -4.90 -20.19 27.55
N PHE A 164 -5.34 -20.02 26.32
CA PHE A 164 -6.77 -20.13 25.98
C PHE A 164 -7.17 -21.46 25.35
N VAL A 165 -6.22 -22.26 24.83
CA VAL A 165 -6.53 -23.51 24.14
C VAL A 165 -6.05 -24.74 24.91
N SER A 166 -4.80 -24.71 25.41
CA SER A 166 -4.10 -25.92 25.87
C SER A 166 -3.66 -25.89 27.33
N ASN A 167 -4.30 -25.06 28.16
CA ASN A 167 -4.05 -24.97 29.61
C ASN A 167 -2.57 -24.77 29.95
N GLY A 168 -1.87 -23.92 29.18
CA GLY A 168 -0.47 -23.57 29.39
C GLY A 168 0.53 -24.48 28.65
N VAL A 169 0.09 -25.48 27.90
CA VAL A 169 0.98 -26.40 27.17
C VAL A 169 1.29 -25.84 25.79
N LEU A 170 2.56 -25.82 25.40
CA LEU A 170 2.99 -25.38 24.08
C LEU A 170 2.64 -26.41 23.00
N PHE A 171 2.50 -25.95 21.75
CA PHE A 171 2.12 -26.82 20.63
C PHE A 171 3.01 -28.06 20.48
N ASN A 172 4.33 -27.91 20.62
CA ASN A 172 5.28 -28.99 20.48
C ASN A 172 5.19 -30.03 21.62
N ASP A 173 4.69 -29.61 22.78
CA ASP A 173 4.58 -30.45 23.98
C ASP A 173 3.20 -31.13 24.08
N LEU A 174 2.23 -30.74 23.24
CA LEU A 174 0.88 -31.31 23.24
C LEU A 174 0.88 -32.85 23.14
N PRO A 175 1.73 -33.50 22.26
CA PRO A 175 1.74 -34.95 22.17
C PRO A 175 2.23 -35.69 23.43
N ALA A 176 2.94 -34.99 24.31
CA ALA A 176 3.40 -35.53 25.59
C ALA A 176 2.30 -35.51 26.67
N HIS A 177 1.30 -34.63 26.55
CA HIS A 177 0.25 -34.43 27.53
C HIS A 177 -1.12 -34.95 27.09
N PHE A 178 -1.35 -35.05 25.79
CA PHE A 178 -2.64 -35.44 25.20
C PHE A 178 -2.47 -36.52 24.14
N SER A 179 -3.50 -37.34 23.89
CA SER A 179 -3.45 -38.42 22.90
C SER A 179 -4.79 -38.61 22.16
N GLY A 180 -4.75 -39.33 21.05
CA GLY A 180 -5.93 -39.68 20.28
C GLY A 180 -6.68 -38.49 19.72
N ALA A 181 -8.02 -38.52 19.78
CA ALA A 181 -8.90 -37.50 19.20
C ALA A 181 -8.76 -36.12 19.92
N GLU A 182 -8.45 -36.13 21.21
CA GLU A 182 -8.25 -34.90 21.97
C GLU A 182 -7.03 -34.13 21.50
N LEU A 183 -5.90 -34.80 21.27
CA LEU A 183 -4.71 -34.20 20.73
C LEU A 183 -4.98 -33.52 19.38
N VAL A 184 -5.62 -34.22 18.46
CA VAL A 184 -5.95 -33.68 17.11
C VAL A 184 -6.84 -32.44 17.23
N LYS A 185 -7.84 -32.48 18.12
CA LYS A 185 -8.72 -31.34 18.38
C LYS A 185 -7.95 -30.13 18.91
N LEU A 186 -7.09 -30.30 19.91
CA LEU A 186 -6.32 -29.23 20.52
C LEU A 186 -5.31 -28.64 19.53
N GLN A 187 -4.65 -29.47 18.72
CA GLN A 187 -3.76 -28.98 17.66
C GLN A 187 -4.52 -28.14 16.62
N ALA A 188 -5.70 -28.59 16.19
CA ALA A 188 -6.50 -27.83 15.24
C ALA A 188 -6.97 -26.49 15.83
N GLN A 189 -7.41 -26.48 17.08
CA GLN A 189 -7.81 -25.24 17.78
C GLN A 189 -6.64 -24.29 17.99
N TYR A 190 -5.46 -24.81 18.32
CA TYR A 190 -4.24 -24.01 18.49
C TYR A 190 -3.85 -23.32 17.19
N ILE A 191 -3.81 -24.08 16.08
CA ILE A 191 -3.50 -23.56 14.75
C ILE A 191 -4.56 -22.53 14.33
N GLY A 192 -5.84 -22.84 14.48
CA GLY A 192 -6.94 -21.93 14.11
C GLY A 192 -6.86 -20.60 14.87
N MET A 193 -6.66 -20.66 16.18
CA MET A 193 -6.53 -19.45 17.01
C MET A 193 -5.28 -18.64 16.63
N PHE A 194 -4.15 -19.31 16.38
CA PHE A 194 -2.92 -18.65 15.93
C PHE A 194 -3.14 -17.91 14.61
N GLN A 195 -3.73 -18.60 13.63
CA GLN A 195 -4.00 -18.04 12.30
C GLN A 195 -4.99 -16.87 12.36
N ALA A 196 -6.03 -16.96 13.20
CA ALA A 196 -6.99 -15.88 13.40
C ALA A 196 -6.33 -14.64 14.03
N GLY A 197 -5.49 -14.83 15.06
CA GLY A 197 -4.78 -13.75 15.71
C GLY A 197 -3.83 -13.03 14.75
N TRP A 198 -3.06 -13.78 13.98
CA TRP A 198 -2.20 -13.20 12.94
C TRP A 198 -3.02 -12.47 11.87
N PHE A 199 -4.13 -13.04 11.40
CA PHE A 199 -4.96 -12.41 10.38
C PHE A 199 -5.50 -11.05 10.83
N VAL A 200 -6.00 -10.95 12.06
CA VAL A 200 -6.50 -9.69 12.62
C VAL A 200 -5.38 -8.66 12.75
N GLU A 201 -4.24 -9.06 13.28
CA GLU A 201 -3.08 -8.17 13.43
C GLU A 201 -2.60 -7.67 12.06
N SER A 202 -2.35 -8.57 11.11
CA SER A 202 -1.86 -8.22 9.77
C SER A 202 -2.82 -7.29 9.04
N MET A 203 -4.11 -7.45 9.25
CA MET A 203 -5.11 -6.57 8.68
C MET A 203 -5.03 -5.15 9.23
N TRP A 204 -4.83 -5.03 10.55
CA TRP A 204 -4.64 -3.74 11.20
C TRP A 204 -3.33 -3.08 10.80
N SER A 205 -2.23 -3.80 10.88
CA SER A 205 -0.90 -3.28 10.59
C SER A 205 -0.78 -2.85 9.13
N GLN A 206 -1.21 -3.66 8.18
CA GLN A 206 -1.16 -3.34 6.75
C GLN A 206 -2.06 -2.16 6.38
N THR A 207 -3.26 -2.07 6.95
CA THR A 207 -4.16 -0.96 6.65
C THR A 207 -3.67 0.35 7.27
N LEU A 208 -3.15 0.31 8.50
CA LEU A 208 -2.60 1.49 9.16
C LEU A 208 -1.28 1.96 8.53
N VAL A 209 -0.49 1.03 8.00
CA VAL A 209 0.76 1.35 7.30
C VAL A 209 0.53 2.23 6.07
N ILE A 210 -0.64 2.17 5.43
CA ILE A 210 -1.02 3.09 4.35
C ILE A 210 -0.88 4.54 4.83
N HIS A 211 -1.36 4.85 6.03
CA HIS A 211 -1.26 6.20 6.60
C HIS A 211 0.16 6.60 6.95
N MET A 212 1.03 5.63 7.28
CA MET A 212 2.44 5.88 7.61
C MET A 212 3.28 6.12 6.35
N ILE A 213 3.05 5.33 5.29
CA ILE A 213 3.86 5.38 4.07
C ILE A 213 3.51 6.57 3.18
N ARG A 214 2.27 7.06 3.22
CA ARG A 214 1.76 8.12 2.33
C ARG A 214 2.49 9.46 2.48
N THR A 215 3.13 9.70 3.62
CA THR A 215 3.79 10.98 3.93
C THR A 215 5.05 10.76 4.77
N PRO A 216 6.10 11.56 4.56
CA PRO A 216 7.27 11.58 5.45
C PRO A 216 7.00 12.32 6.77
N LYS A 217 5.86 13.00 6.91
CA LYS A 217 5.45 13.74 8.10
C LYS A 217 4.74 12.82 9.09
N LEU A 218 4.47 13.31 10.31
CA LEU A 218 3.69 12.56 11.29
C LEU A 218 2.24 12.41 10.78
N PRO A 219 1.78 11.16 10.53
CA PRO A 219 0.42 10.91 10.06
C PRO A 219 -0.61 11.39 11.06
N PHE A 220 -1.78 11.78 10.57
CA PHE A 220 -2.93 12.30 11.32
C PHE A 220 -2.71 13.68 11.99
N ILE A 221 -1.47 14.05 12.33
CA ILE A 221 -1.15 15.31 13.02
C ILE A 221 -0.68 16.35 12.00
N GLN A 222 0.40 16.07 11.27
CA GLN A 222 1.04 17.02 10.35
C GLN A 222 0.56 16.85 8.91
N SER A 223 0.20 15.64 8.51
CA SER A 223 -0.34 15.35 7.18
C SER A 223 -1.57 14.44 7.32
N ARG A 224 -2.73 14.98 6.94
CA ARG A 224 -4.00 14.25 6.99
C ARG A 224 -4.27 13.59 5.65
N ALA A 225 -4.66 12.32 5.70
CA ALA A 225 -5.18 11.63 4.54
C ALA A 225 -6.47 12.28 4.05
N SER A 226 -6.78 12.10 2.77
CA SER A 226 -8.07 12.51 2.24
C SER A 226 -9.23 11.73 2.90
N ALA A 227 -10.43 12.30 2.83
CA ALA A 227 -11.61 11.64 3.38
C ALA A 227 -11.87 10.25 2.77
N PRO A 228 -11.75 10.02 1.45
CA PRO A 228 -11.89 8.69 0.86
C PRO A 228 -10.89 7.67 1.42
N VAL A 229 -9.61 8.02 1.55
CA VAL A 229 -8.57 7.13 2.10
C VAL A 229 -8.89 6.78 3.55
N THR A 230 -9.22 7.77 4.37
CA THR A 230 -9.55 7.57 5.79
C THR A 230 -10.82 6.71 5.93
N LEU A 231 -11.85 6.98 5.15
CA LEU A 231 -13.11 6.24 5.21
C LEU A 231 -12.91 4.77 4.84
N LEU A 232 -12.25 4.48 3.70
CA LEU A 232 -12.03 3.10 3.25
C LEU A 232 -11.16 2.30 4.22
N THR A 233 -10.07 2.90 4.72
CA THR A 233 -9.18 2.21 5.66
C THR A 233 -9.87 1.94 7.00
N MET A 234 -10.53 2.92 7.58
CA MET A 234 -11.20 2.77 8.88
C MET A 234 -12.42 1.87 8.80
N THR A 235 -13.22 1.96 7.73
CA THR A 235 -14.34 1.05 7.51
C THR A 235 -13.85 -0.39 7.31
N GLY A 236 -12.80 -0.58 6.51
CA GLY A 236 -12.17 -1.89 6.29
C GLY A 236 -11.75 -2.53 7.61
N ILE A 237 -10.96 -1.83 8.42
CA ILE A 237 -10.53 -2.31 9.75
C ILE A 237 -11.74 -2.66 10.62
N THR A 238 -12.74 -1.78 10.71
CA THR A 238 -13.88 -1.97 11.60
C THR A 238 -14.71 -3.19 11.19
N VAL A 239 -15.08 -3.29 9.91
CA VAL A 239 -15.90 -4.39 9.39
C VAL A 239 -15.21 -5.73 9.62
N LEU A 240 -13.93 -5.81 9.31
CA LEU A 240 -13.19 -7.07 9.37
C LEU A 240 -12.78 -7.47 10.80
N THR A 241 -12.67 -6.51 11.72
CA THR A 241 -12.54 -6.84 13.15
C THR A 241 -13.82 -7.43 13.71
N ILE A 242 -14.98 -7.02 13.21
CA ILE A 242 -16.28 -7.49 13.69
C ILE A 242 -16.64 -8.85 13.10
N ILE A 243 -16.26 -9.15 11.85
CA ILE A 243 -16.64 -10.41 11.16
C ILE A 243 -16.32 -11.67 11.96
N PRO A 244 -15.12 -11.84 12.58
CA PRO A 244 -14.81 -13.04 13.37
C PRO A 244 -15.73 -13.25 14.58
N PHE A 245 -16.42 -12.21 15.05
CA PHE A 245 -17.37 -12.30 16.17
C PHE A 245 -18.83 -12.44 15.72
N THR A 246 -19.05 -12.65 14.44
CA THR A 246 -20.40 -12.88 13.86
C THR A 246 -20.59 -14.34 13.47
N VAL A 247 -21.74 -14.63 12.86
CA VAL A 247 -22.08 -15.98 12.35
C VAL A 247 -21.18 -16.44 11.17
N PHE A 248 -20.36 -15.52 10.63
CA PHE A 248 -19.46 -15.78 9.51
C PHE A 248 -17.99 -15.98 9.95
N GLY A 249 -17.71 -15.96 11.26
CA GLY A 249 -16.37 -16.17 11.84
C GLY A 249 -16.20 -17.53 12.53
#